data_625b27a1879d99cd052b669cc137a923
#
_entry.id   625b27a1879d99cd052b669cc137a923
#
_cell.length_a   1.000
_cell.length_b   1.000
_cell.length_c   1.000
_cell.angle_alpha   90.00
_cell.angle_beta   90.00
_cell.angle_gamma   90.00
#
_symmetry.space_group_name_H-M   'P 1'
#
loop_
_entity.id
_entity.type
_entity.pdbx_description
1 polymer ?
#
loop_
_entity_poly.entity_id
_entity_poly.type
_entity_poly.pdbx_seq_one_letter_code
_entity_poly.pdbx_strand_id
1 'polypeptide(L)'
;MNSFLAHIDRPKVEGGLSVADVYIYDAISSSRWDDGVSAKEFAREINALDVDELRVFVNSPGGDAWEGLAIMNALRRHKAFVTATVDALAASAASVIVMGANRVVMNSSAELMIHDPWTFAEGNAGDLEKTVEALNKLADSYATAYANRAGGTVEGWREVMRAETWFSAEEAVIAGLADEWVDAVAAAASAQAFDLSAFKYKGRADAPAPKKGLLASEPEGTSISIEEEHLMSELSDGIRQRLGIADSVVDDAEILAALDERLAGEQASSKPVIPEGMRLVEDGVLDQMRADAAKGREAFAIMEAKRRDEIVAKAVAEGRITPASKERMRALLDSDEESTLALIESLVPNTVPVDEVGIGEESEPKSAADKAYEAAWGPRAEKEA
;
A
#
# COMPACT_ATOMS: atom_id res chain seq x y z
N MET A 1 -8.25 -17.99 -18.23
CA MET A 1 -7.01 -18.75 -18.10
C MET A 1 -6.29 -18.20 -16.88
N ASN A 2 -6.15 -18.99 -15.91
CA ASN A 2 -5.68 -18.87 -14.53
C ASN A 2 -4.59 -17.82 -14.27
N SER A 3 -4.99 -16.65 -13.80
CA SER A 3 -4.10 -15.62 -13.26
C SER A 3 -4.37 -15.35 -11.76
N PHE A 4 -4.52 -16.41 -10.97
CA PHE A 4 -4.84 -16.28 -9.53
C PHE A 4 -3.67 -16.64 -8.62
N LEU A 5 -2.42 -16.45 -9.06
CA LEU A 5 -1.35 -17.20 -8.46
C LEU A 5 -0.22 -16.29 -7.98
N ALA A 6 0.14 -16.45 -6.71
CA ALA A 6 1.55 -16.41 -6.39
C ALA A 6 2.26 -17.22 -7.47
N HIS A 7 3.13 -16.60 -8.25
CA HIS A 7 3.90 -17.33 -9.25
C HIS A 7 4.90 -18.23 -8.52
N ILE A 8 4.88 -19.52 -8.82
CA ILE A 8 5.82 -20.49 -8.24
C ILE A 8 6.68 -21.03 -9.36
N ASP A 9 7.98 -20.79 -9.26
CA ASP A 9 8.95 -21.39 -10.17
C ASP A 9 9.14 -22.88 -9.88
N ARG A 10 9.48 -23.64 -10.91
CA ARG A 10 9.79 -25.06 -10.71
C ARG A 10 10.97 -25.22 -9.80
N PRO A 11 10.92 -26.19 -8.84
CA PRO A 11 12.04 -26.46 -7.96
C PRO A 11 13.33 -26.71 -8.75
N LYS A 12 14.42 -26.11 -8.27
CA LYS A 12 15.77 -26.21 -8.82
C LYS A 12 16.74 -26.67 -7.74
N VAL A 13 17.90 -27.19 -8.14
CA VAL A 13 18.96 -27.56 -7.18
C VAL A 13 20.04 -26.51 -7.23
N GLU A 14 20.27 -25.86 -6.07
CA GLU A 14 21.32 -24.86 -5.88
C GLU A 14 22.17 -25.25 -4.67
N GLY A 15 23.51 -25.34 -4.85
CA GLY A 15 24.40 -25.70 -3.75
C GLY A 15 24.14 -27.07 -3.08
N GLY A 16 23.42 -27.97 -3.77
CA GLY A 16 23.03 -29.29 -3.26
C GLY A 16 21.69 -29.30 -2.51
N LEU A 17 21.02 -28.16 -2.35
CA LEU A 17 19.68 -28.03 -1.78
C LEU A 17 18.64 -27.90 -2.87
N SER A 18 17.47 -28.49 -2.65
CA SER A 18 16.30 -28.24 -3.51
C SER A 18 15.61 -26.96 -3.08
N VAL A 19 15.42 -26.02 -4.01
CA VAL A 19 14.92 -24.67 -3.76
C VAL A 19 13.74 -24.37 -4.65
N ALA A 20 12.72 -23.71 -4.12
CA ALA A 20 11.61 -23.16 -4.91
C ALA A 20 11.47 -21.66 -4.64
N ASP A 21 11.27 -20.90 -5.71
CA ASP A 21 11.03 -19.47 -5.66
C ASP A 21 9.51 -19.22 -5.80
N VAL A 22 8.95 -18.40 -4.91
CA VAL A 22 7.52 -18.06 -4.83
C VAL A 22 7.40 -16.54 -4.80
N TYR A 23 6.50 -15.98 -5.60
CA TYR A 23 6.32 -14.53 -5.73
C TYR A 23 4.92 -14.13 -5.27
N ILE A 24 4.85 -13.17 -4.36
CA ILE A 24 3.62 -12.52 -3.88
C ILE A 24 3.70 -11.06 -4.33
N TYR A 25 3.29 -10.78 -5.58
CA TYR A 25 3.46 -9.49 -6.23
C TYR A 25 2.15 -8.76 -6.51
N ASP A 26 1.06 -9.20 -5.89
CA ASP A 26 -0.26 -8.63 -6.04
C ASP A 26 -0.95 -8.40 -4.69
N ALA A 27 -2.14 -7.81 -4.72
CA ALA A 27 -3.01 -7.70 -3.56
C ALA A 27 -3.38 -9.09 -3.01
N ILE A 28 -3.62 -9.15 -1.71
CA ILE A 28 -4.10 -10.37 -1.04
C ILE A 28 -5.62 -10.37 -1.08
N SER A 29 -6.22 -11.36 -1.74
CA SER A 29 -7.68 -11.40 -1.91
C SER A 29 -8.22 -12.83 -1.94
N SER A 30 -9.36 -13.03 -1.29
CA SER A 30 -10.15 -14.27 -1.38
C SER A 30 -11.16 -14.25 -2.53
N SER A 31 -11.32 -13.12 -3.20
CA SER A 31 -12.29 -12.92 -4.27
C SER A 31 -11.89 -13.68 -5.54
N ARG A 32 -12.83 -14.36 -6.15
CA ARG A 32 -12.62 -15.03 -7.46
C ARG A 32 -12.63 -14.04 -8.63
N TRP A 33 -12.97 -12.79 -8.37
CA TRP A 33 -13.14 -11.74 -9.36
C TRP A 33 -11.99 -10.75 -9.35
N ASP A 34 -11.16 -10.80 -8.28
CA ASP A 34 -9.99 -9.96 -8.15
C ASP A 34 -8.74 -10.78 -8.50
N ASP A 35 -7.83 -10.22 -9.26
CA ASP A 35 -6.53 -10.80 -9.59
C ASP A 35 -5.59 -10.71 -8.37
N GLY A 36 -5.93 -11.40 -7.27
CA GLY A 36 -5.19 -11.38 -6.02
C GLY A 36 -4.69 -12.75 -5.57
N VAL A 37 -3.77 -12.76 -4.60
CA VAL A 37 -3.22 -13.98 -4.00
C VAL A 37 -4.18 -14.53 -2.96
N SER A 38 -4.74 -15.74 -3.21
CA SER A 38 -5.61 -16.44 -2.29
C SER A 38 -4.84 -17.39 -1.38
N ALA A 39 -5.10 -17.32 -0.07
CA ALA A 39 -4.46 -18.19 0.91
C ALA A 39 -4.74 -19.67 0.67
N LYS A 40 -5.94 -20.01 0.21
CA LYS A 40 -6.32 -21.40 -0.08
C LYS A 40 -5.47 -21.99 -1.21
N GLU A 41 -5.28 -21.24 -2.28
CA GLU A 41 -4.51 -21.69 -3.43
C GLU A 41 -3.03 -21.68 -3.11
N PHE A 42 -2.55 -20.60 -2.50
CA PHE A 42 -1.18 -20.47 -2.00
C PHE A 42 -0.80 -21.68 -1.11
N ALA A 43 -1.58 -21.95 -0.07
CA ALA A 43 -1.31 -23.06 0.85
C ALA A 43 -1.34 -24.43 0.13
N ARG A 44 -2.25 -24.64 -0.82
CA ARG A 44 -2.29 -25.86 -1.62
C ARG A 44 -1.01 -26.06 -2.41
N GLU A 45 -0.52 -25.00 -3.03
CA GLU A 45 0.63 -25.05 -3.93
C GLU A 45 1.94 -25.22 -3.16
N ILE A 46 2.17 -24.40 -2.10
CA ILE A 46 3.40 -24.55 -1.32
C ILE A 46 3.45 -25.93 -0.60
N ASN A 47 2.32 -26.45 -0.11
CA ASN A 47 2.28 -27.77 0.52
C ASN A 47 2.57 -28.92 -0.46
N ALA A 48 2.44 -28.71 -1.77
CA ALA A 48 2.80 -29.69 -2.79
C ALA A 48 4.32 -29.69 -3.09
N LEU A 49 5.06 -28.69 -2.61
CA LEU A 49 6.50 -28.58 -2.82
C LEU A 49 7.25 -29.45 -1.81
N ASP A 50 8.13 -30.30 -2.32
CA ASP A 50 9.07 -31.09 -1.54
C ASP A 50 10.48 -30.52 -1.75
N VAL A 51 10.78 -29.46 -1.01
CA VAL A 51 12.03 -28.67 -1.13
C VAL A 51 12.67 -28.45 0.22
N ASP A 52 13.99 -28.19 0.22
CA ASP A 52 14.76 -27.85 1.42
C ASP A 52 14.63 -26.38 1.79
N GLU A 53 14.54 -25.50 0.78
CA GLU A 53 14.38 -24.06 0.96
C GLU A 53 13.22 -23.53 0.11
N LEU A 54 12.43 -22.64 0.70
CA LEU A 54 11.37 -21.88 0.05
C LEU A 54 11.73 -20.40 0.12
N ARG A 55 11.98 -19.79 -1.03
CA ARG A 55 12.24 -18.34 -1.13
C ARG A 55 10.97 -17.64 -1.56
N VAL A 56 10.48 -16.73 -0.72
CA VAL A 56 9.24 -15.99 -0.94
C VAL A 56 9.59 -14.53 -1.22
N PHE A 57 9.40 -14.08 -2.45
CA PHE A 57 9.62 -12.70 -2.85
C PHE A 57 8.31 -11.94 -2.72
N VAL A 58 8.34 -10.78 -2.05
CA VAL A 58 7.15 -10.02 -1.70
C VAL A 58 7.23 -8.60 -2.25
N ASN A 59 6.20 -8.21 -3.01
CA ASN A 59 5.93 -6.85 -3.43
C ASN A 59 4.41 -6.68 -3.47
N SER A 60 3.79 -6.29 -2.34
CA SER A 60 2.34 -6.31 -2.18
C SER A 60 1.86 -5.17 -1.29
N PRO A 61 0.75 -4.51 -1.64
CA PRO A 61 0.11 -3.51 -0.80
C PRO A 61 -0.70 -4.13 0.35
N GLY A 62 -0.77 -5.46 0.43
CA GLY A 62 -1.64 -6.18 1.35
C GLY A 62 -3.01 -6.46 0.76
N GLY A 63 -4.06 -6.40 1.57
CA GLY A 63 -5.44 -6.72 1.18
C GLY A 63 -6.20 -7.43 2.29
N ASP A 64 -6.86 -8.55 1.99
CA ASP A 64 -7.66 -9.30 2.96
C ASP A 64 -6.80 -9.78 4.14
N ALA A 65 -7.14 -9.27 5.33
CA ALA A 65 -6.37 -9.52 6.52
C ALA A 65 -6.47 -10.97 7.03
N TRP A 66 -7.59 -11.66 6.82
CA TRP A 66 -7.72 -13.07 7.17
C TRP A 66 -6.91 -13.97 6.25
N GLU A 67 -6.89 -13.67 4.96
CA GLU A 67 -6.05 -14.34 3.98
C GLU A 67 -4.57 -14.15 4.32
N GLY A 68 -4.15 -12.92 4.72
CA GLY A 68 -2.78 -12.63 5.16
C GLY A 68 -2.33 -13.52 6.32
N LEU A 69 -3.16 -13.65 7.38
CA LEU A 69 -2.89 -14.57 8.49
C LEU A 69 -2.81 -16.03 8.05
N ALA A 70 -3.68 -16.43 7.13
CA ALA A 70 -3.71 -17.82 6.65
C ALA A 70 -2.46 -18.14 5.83
N ILE A 71 -1.97 -17.22 4.99
CA ILE A 71 -0.72 -17.36 4.24
C ILE A 71 0.49 -17.40 5.20
N MET A 72 0.57 -16.46 6.16
CA MET A 72 1.60 -16.46 7.20
C MET A 72 1.68 -17.83 7.89
N ASN A 73 0.55 -18.35 8.33
CA ASN A 73 0.49 -19.65 9.01
C ASN A 73 0.82 -20.82 8.08
N ALA A 74 0.54 -20.73 6.78
CA ALA A 74 0.95 -21.73 5.80
C ALA A 74 2.48 -21.77 5.67
N LEU A 75 3.13 -20.62 5.57
CA LEU A 75 4.60 -20.53 5.56
C LEU A 75 5.22 -21.10 6.84
N ARG A 76 4.71 -20.72 8.01
CA ARG A 76 5.21 -21.23 9.32
C ARG A 76 5.09 -22.73 9.49
N ARG A 77 4.11 -23.36 8.86
CA ARG A 77 3.91 -24.83 8.89
C ARG A 77 4.71 -25.59 7.84
N HIS A 78 5.25 -24.87 6.85
CA HIS A 78 6.02 -25.54 5.81
C HIS A 78 7.30 -26.16 6.38
N LYS A 79 7.68 -27.36 5.88
CA LYS A 79 8.84 -28.09 6.37
C LYS A 79 10.18 -27.51 5.92
N ALA A 80 10.20 -26.82 4.76
CA ALA A 80 11.39 -26.16 4.24
C ALA A 80 11.78 -24.95 5.09
N PHE A 81 13.05 -24.57 5.04
CA PHE A 81 13.49 -23.30 5.57
C PHE A 81 12.91 -22.17 4.68
N VAL A 82 12.15 -21.25 5.25
CA VAL A 82 11.49 -20.19 4.52
C VAL A 82 12.27 -18.89 4.65
N THR A 83 12.75 -18.36 3.53
CA THR A 83 13.33 -17.01 3.43
C THR A 83 12.35 -16.09 2.70
N ALA A 84 11.86 -15.04 3.36
CA ALA A 84 11.07 -14.00 2.73
C ALA A 84 11.95 -12.81 2.37
N THR A 85 11.87 -12.37 1.11
CA THR A 85 12.57 -11.17 0.63
C THR A 85 11.55 -10.11 0.22
N VAL A 86 11.61 -8.93 0.84
CA VAL A 86 10.79 -7.80 0.45
C VAL A 86 11.51 -7.04 -0.65
N ASP A 87 10.95 -7.10 -1.89
CA ASP A 87 11.60 -6.50 -3.06
C ASP A 87 11.36 -5.00 -3.17
N ALA A 88 10.12 -4.54 -2.89
CA ALA A 88 9.80 -3.12 -2.87
C ALA A 88 8.84 -2.75 -1.74
N LEU A 89 7.75 -3.50 -1.55
CA LEU A 89 6.71 -3.19 -0.58
C LEU A 89 6.17 -4.44 0.10
N ALA A 90 6.09 -4.40 1.43
CA ALA A 90 5.30 -5.33 2.23
C ALA A 90 4.38 -4.52 3.14
N ALA A 91 3.18 -4.16 2.66
CA ALA A 91 2.25 -3.34 3.43
C ALA A 91 1.07 -4.15 3.98
N SER A 92 0.53 -3.73 5.14
CA SER A 92 -0.71 -4.29 5.70
C SER A 92 -0.65 -5.82 5.82
N ALA A 93 -1.55 -6.57 5.20
CA ALA A 93 -1.56 -8.03 5.22
C ALA A 93 -0.24 -8.66 4.74
N ALA A 94 0.45 -8.04 3.76
CA ALA A 94 1.73 -8.53 3.28
C ALA A 94 2.84 -8.42 4.34
N SER A 95 2.80 -7.41 5.21
CA SER A 95 3.75 -7.27 6.31
C SER A 95 3.60 -8.39 7.36
N VAL A 96 2.39 -8.90 7.57
CA VAL A 96 2.15 -10.06 8.43
C VAL A 96 2.61 -11.36 7.76
N ILE A 97 2.42 -11.50 6.46
CA ILE A 97 2.85 -12.69 5.71
C ILE A 97 4.34 -12.94 5.91
N VAL A 98 5.19 -11.91 5.78
CA VAL A 98 6.64 -12.07 5.93
C VAL A 98 7.06 -12.48 7.35
N MET A 99 6.24 -12.21 8.37
CA MET A 99 6.47 -12.71 9.74
C MET A 99 6.32 -14.23 9.86
N GLY A 100 5.81 -14.89 8.84
CA GLY A 100 5.73 -16.36 8.76
C GLY A 100 7.04 -17.04 8.36
N ALA A 101 8.03 -16.28 7.86
CA ALA A 101 9.30 -16.81 7.40
C ALA A 101 10.29 -17.06 8.56
N ASN A 102 11.24 -17.98 8.33
CA ASN A 102 12.37 -18.21 9.24
C ASN A 102 13.36 -17.03 9.17
N ARG A 103 13.57 -16.46 7.97
CA ARG A 103 14.42 -15.32 7.72
C ARG A 103 13.68 -14.30 6.86
N VAL A 104 13.80 -13.02 7.22
CA VAL A 104 13.24 -11.89 6.48
C VAL A 104 14.37 -10.99 6.03
N VAL A 105 14.46 -10.78 4.71
CA VAL A 105 15.44 -9.92 4.05
C VAL A 105 14.69 -8.79 3.39
N MET A 106 15.21 -7.57 3.43
CA MET A 106 14.64 -6.45 2.69
C MET A 106 15.67 -5.90 1.71
N ASN A 107 15.23 -5.56 0.50
CA ASN A 107 16.04 -4.74 -0.39
C ASN A 107 16.20 -3.34 0.21
N SER A 108 17.34 -2.67 0.02
CA SER A 108 17.67 -1.38 0.65
C SER A 108 16.64 -0.26 0.38
N SER A 109 15.94 -0.34 -0.76
CA SER A 109 14.86 0.58 -1.14
C SER A 109 13.46 0.10 -0.79
N ALA A 110 13.33 -1.08 -0.17
CA ALA A 110 12.03 -1.63 0.18
C ALA A 110 11.44 -0.97 1.44
N GLU A 111 10.13 -0.97 1.50
CA GLU A 111 9.37 -0.44 2.62
C GLU A 111 8.47 -1.51 3.24
N LEU A 112 8.30 -1.44 4.55
CA LEU A 112 7.36 -2.27 5.28
C LEU A 112 6.37 -1.36 6.02
N MET A 113 5.05 -1.67 5.93
CA MET A 113 4.04 -0.87 6.61
C MET A 113 3.09 -1.74 7.42
N ILE A 114 2.83 -1.30 8.63
CA ILE A 114 1.89 -1.92 9.56
C ILE A 114 0.84 -0.93 10.02
N HIS A 115 -0.41 -1.39 10.01
CA HIS A 115 -1.55 -0.63 10.49
C HIS A 115 -2.64 -1.55 11.07
N ASP A 116 -3.62 -0.97 11.76
CA ASP A 116 -4.80 -1.71 12.21
C ASP A 116 -5.65 -2.17 11.01
N PRO A 117 -6.15 -3.41 11.02
CA PRO A 117 -7.10 -3.87 10.02
C PRO A 117 -8.39 -3.04 10.09
N TRP A 118 -8.97 -2.79 8.93
CA TRP A 118 -10.20 -2.03 8.81
C TRP A 118 -11.21 -2.72 7.88
N THR A 119 -12.48 -2.36 7.99
CA THR A 119 -13.53 -2.87 7.11
C THR A 119 -14.66 -1.86 6.98
N PHE A 120 -15.47 -2.03 5.96
CA PHE A 120 -16.78 -1.39 5.87
C PHE A 120 -17.82 -2.25 6.60
N ALA A 121 -18.64 -1.64 7.45
CA ALA A 121 -19.69 -2.33 8.17
C ALA A 121 -20.99 -1.52 8.15
N GLU A 122 -22.11 -2.20 7.95
CA GLU A 122 -23.45 -1.65 7.98
C GLU A 122 -24.33 -2.58 8.81
N GLY A 123 -25.23 -2.00 9.61
CA GLY A 123 -26.15 -2.77 10.44
C GLY A 123 -26.63 -1.99 11.64
N ASN A 124 -27.32 -2.67 12.55
CA ASN A 124 -27.71 -2.12 13.84
C ASN A 124 -26.53 -2.09 14.84
N ALA A 125 -26.71 -1.47 16.01
CA ALA A 125 -25.65 -1.33 17.01
C ALA A 125 -25.00 -2.68 17.37
N GLY A 126 -25.79 -3.74 17.58
CA GLY A 126 -25.26 -5.05 17.93
C GLY A 126 -24.46 -5.71 16.79
N ASP A 127 -24.77 -5.43 15.54
CA ASP A 127 -24.01 -5.92 14.40
C ASP A 127 -22.67 -5.17 14.25
N LEU A 128 -22.70 -3.86 14.50
CA LEU A 128 -21.47 -3.04 14.51
C LEU A 128 -20.56 -3.43 15.69
N GLU A 129 -21.11 -3.70 16.88
CA GLU A 129 -20.33 -4.17 18.02
C GLU A 129 -19.61 -5.51 17.73
N LYS A 130 -20.28 -6.47 17.09
CA LYS A 130 -19.65 -7.72 16.66
C LYS A 130 -18.50 -7.49 15.66
N THR A 131 -18.69 -6.55 14.73
CA THR A 131 -17.64 -6.19 13.76
C THR A 131 -16.44 -5.57 14.48
N VAL A 132 -16.65 -4.68 15.42
CA VAL A 132 -15.58 -4.08 16.24
C VAL A 132 -14.83 -5.16 17.03
N GLU A 133 -15.55 -6.10 17.64
CA GLU A 133 -14.93 -7.22 18.37
C GLU A 133 -14.08 -8.10 17.44
N ALA A 134 -14.58 -8.41 16.24
CA ALA A 134 -13.84 -9.20 15.25
C ALA A 134 -12.57 -8.49 14.77
N LEU A 135 -12.65 -7.18 14.48
CA LEU A 135 -11.49 -6.35 14.09
C LEU A 135 -10.45 -6.29 15.21
N ASN A 136 -10.86 -6.13 16.47
CA ASN A 136 -9.92 -6.11 17.60
C ASN A 136 -9.19 -7.45 17.74
N LYS A 137 -9.89 -8.58 17.66
CA LYS A 137 -9.28 -9.93 17.69
C LYS A 137 -8.28 -10.13 16.53
N LEU A 138 -8.63 -9.64 15.34
CA LEU A 138 -7.76 -9.71 14.18
C LEU A 138 -6.50 -8.86 14.38
N ALA A 139 -6.67 -7.64 14.86
CA ALA A 139 -5.58 -6.73 15.16
C ALA A 139 -4.65 -7.26 16.27
N ASP A 140 -5.20 -7.91 17.30
CA ASP A 140 -4.40 -8.59 18.34
C ASP A 140 -3.60 -9.77 17.75
N SER A 141 -4.16 -10.48 16.77
CA SER A 141 -3.46 -11.56 16.07
C SER A 141 -2.27 -11.03 15.25
N TYR A 142 -2.43 -9.88 14.60
CA TYR A 142 -1.37 -9.19 13.88
C TYR A 142 -0.28 -8.70 14.83
N ALA A 143 -0.66 -7.98 15.89
CA ALA A 143 0.26 -7.51 16.92
C ALA A 143 1.05 -8.67 17.56
N THR A 144 0.39 -9.83 17.76
CA THR A 144 1.04 -11.04 18.25
C THR A 144 2.08 -11.58 17.26
N ALA A 145 1.79 -11.51 15.95
CA ALA A 145 2.74 -11.95 14.93
C ALA A 145 4.01 -11.07 14.94
N TYR A 146 3.85 -9.74 15.06
CA TYR A 146 4.97 -8.81 15.18
C TYR A 146 5.74 -9.00 16.50
N ALA A 147 5.04 -9.14 17.63
CA ALA A 147 5.67 -9.38 18.92
C ALA A 147 6.48 -10.69 18.94
N ASN A 148 5.97 -11.76 18.33
CA ASN A 148 6.69 -13.03 18.21
C ASN A 148 7.95 -12.92 17.33
N ARG A 149 7.94 -12.02 16.35
CA ARG A 149 9.07 -11.80 15.44
C ARG A 149 10.11 -10.88 16.03
N ALA A 150 9.67 -9.72 16.51
CA ALA A 150 10.52 -8.58 16.84
C ALA A 150 10.67 -8.37 18.36
N GLY A 151 10.00 -9.19 19.18
CA GLY A 151 9.92 -8.95 20.62
C GLY A 151 8.93 -7.85 20.97
N GLY A 152 8.99 -7.36 22.20
CA GLY A 152 8.06 -6.37 22.72
C GLY A 152 6.72 -6.96 23.15
N THR A 153 5.76 -6.09 23.42
CA THR A 153 4.43 -6.48 23.88
C THR A 153 3.39 -6.36 22.76
N VAL A 154 2.33 -7.16 22.84
CA VAL A 154 1.19 -7.06 21.90
C VAL A 154 0.60 -5.65 21.94
N GLU A 155 0.45 -5.04 23.14
CA GLU A 155 -0.08 -3.67 23.24
C GLU A 155 0.83 -2.63 22.59
N GLY A 156 2.15 -2.75 22.75
CA GLY A 156 3.11 -1.87 22.07
C GLY A 156 2.97 -1.96 20.55
N TRP A 157 2.84 -3.17 20.00
CA TRP A 157 2.62 -3.35 18.56
C TRP A 157 1.25 -2.85 18.11
N ARG A 158 0.20 -2.96 18.95
CA ARG A 158 -1.10 -2.33 18.69
C ARG A 158 -0.99 -0.81 18.56
N GLU A 159 -0.17 -0.14 19.39
CA GLU A 159 0.07 1.31 19.24
C GLU A 159 0.76 1.66 17.93
N VAL A 160 1.76 0.85 17.52
CA VAL A 160 2.45 1.00 16.23
C VAL A 160 1.48 0.84 15.05
N MET A 161 0.57 -0.14 15.14
CA MET A 161 -0.49 -0.37 14.15
C MET A 161 -1.49 0.78 14.07
N ARG A 162 -2.00 1.27 15.21
CA ARG A 162 -2.93 2.42 15.26
C ARG A 162 -2.33 3.70 14.67
N ALA A 163 -1.02 3.85 14.76
CA ALA A 163 -0.33 5.00 14.20
C ALA A 163 -0.18 4.94 12.67
N GLU A 164 -0.36 3.76 12.06
CA GLU A 164 0.04 3.44 10.69
C GLU A 164 1.53 3.77 10.50
N THR A 165 2.37 2.79 10.82
CA THR A 165 3.81 3.01 10.85
C THR A 165 4.48 2.39 9.62
N TRP A 166 5.29 3.21 8.97
CA TRP A 166 6.10 2.83 7.83
C TRP A 166 7.56 2.70 8.25
N PHE A 167 8.23 1.67 7.76
CA PHE A 167 9.63 1.36 8.04
C PHE A 167 10.40 1.32 6.73
N SER A 168 11.55 1.97 6.68
CA SER A 168 12.58 1.65 5.69
C SER A 168 13.18 0.27 6.00
N ALA A 169 13.96 -0.27 5.08
CA ALA A 169 14.63 -1.55 5.28
C ALA A 169 15.52 -1.55 6.55
N GLU A 170 16.29 -0.49 6.75
CA GLU A 170 17.14 -0.31 7.94
C GLU A 170 16.31 -0.21 9.23
N GLU A 171 15.23 0.60 9.21
CA GLU A 171 14.33 0.74 10.35
C GLU A 171 13.61 -0.57 10.71
N ALA A 172 13.27 -1.39 9.70
CA ALA A 172 12.66 -2.70 9.92
C ALA A 172 13.63 -3.69 10.60
N VAL A 173 14.92 -3.63 10.23
CA VAL A 173 15.97 -4.43 10.91
C VAL A 173 16.16 -3.95 12.34
N ILE A 174 16.29 -2.65 12.58
CA ILE A 174 16.40 -2.06 13.92
C ILE A 174 15.20 -2.43 14.79
N ALA A 175 14.00 -2.47 14.20
CA ALA A 175 12.77 -2.86 14.88
C ALA A 175 12.64 -4.39 15.11
N GLY A 176 13.53 -5.21 14.56
CA GLY A 176 13.48 -6.67 14.64
C GLY A 176 12.44 -7.33 13.72
N LEU A 177 11.80 -6.57 12.82
CA LEU A 177 10.84 -7.07 11.84
C LEU A 177 11.53 -7.80 10.69
N ALA A 178 12.77 -7.38 10.34
CA ALA A 178 13.62 -8.02 9.36
C ALA A 178 14.97 -8.41 10.02
N ASP A 179 15.64 -9.42 9.45
CA ASP A 179 16.95 -9.89 9.96
C ASP A 179 18.09 -9.10 9.35
N GLU A 180 17.94 -8.70 8.08
CA GLU A 180 18.95 -7.94 7.35
C GLU A 180 18.32 -7.17 6.20
N TRP A 181 19.05 -6.19 5.70
CA TRP A 181 18.77 -5.58 4.41
C TRP A 181 19.99 -5.71 3.49
N VAL A 182 19.73 -5.77 2.19
CA VAL A 182 20.75 -5.96 1.16
C VAL A 182 20.59 -4.90 0.07
N ASP A 183 21.70 -4.49 -0.52
CA ASP A 183 21.62 -3.66 -1.72
C ASP A 183 20.96 -4.45 -2.84
N ALA A 184 19.96 -3.85 -3.46
CA ALA A 184 19.27 -4.46 -4.59
C ALA A 184 20.30 -4.78 -5.68
N VAL A 185 20.66 -6.05 -5.83
CA VAL A 185 21.22 -6.52 -7.10
C VAL A 185 20.15 -6.21 -8.12
N ALA A 186 20.49 -5.48 -9.20
CA ALA A 186 19.57 -4.97 -10.20
C ALA A 186 18.71 -6.08 -10.84
N ALA A 187 17.90 -6.72 -10.03
CA ALA A 187 16.74 -7.47 -10.46
C ALA A 187 15.69 -6.41 -10.77
N ALA A 188 15.21 -6.40 -12.01
CA ALA A 188 14.15 -5.51 -12.44
C ALA A 188 12.98 -5.63 -11.46
N ALA A 189 13.00 -4.80 -10.42
CA ALA A 189 11.80 -4.50 -9.68
C ALA A 189 10.87 -3.88 -10.73
N SER A 190 9.94 -4.67 -11.25
CA SER A 190 8.80 -4.11 -11.94
C SER A 190 8.16 -3.21 -10.89
N ALA A 191 8.36 -1.90 -11.06
CA ALA A 191 7.73 -0.90 -10.22
C ALA A 191 6.23 -0.95 -10.55
N GLN A 192 5.54 -1.94 -10.00
CA GLN A 192 4.10 -1.99 -10.00
C GLN A 192 3.67 -0.89 -9.04
N ALA A 193 3.15 0.18 -9.57
CA ALA A 193 2.63 1.27 -8.78
C ALA A 193 1.29 0.81 -8.19
N PHE A 194 1.29 0.46 -6.91
CA PHE A 194 0.07 0.16 -6.18
C PHE A 194 -0.70 1.44 -5.85
N ASP A 195 -2.02 1.36 -5.82
CA ASP A 195 -2.85 2.41 -5.26
C ASP A 195 -2.77 2.37 -3.73
N LEU A 196 -2.05 3.33 -3.16
CA LEU A 196 -1.89 3.49 -1.71
C LEU A 196 -2.85 4.55 -1.12
N SER A 197 -3.90 4.95 -1.86
CA SER A 197 -4.85 5.97 -1.41
C SER A 197 -5.67 5.58 -0.19
N ALA A 198 -5.78 4.28 0.09
CA ALA A 198 -6.46 3.74 1.28
C ALA A 198 -5.64 3.94 2.58
N PHE A 199 -4.34 4.27 2.48
CA PHE A 199 -3.46 4.48 3.61
C PHE A 199 -3.34 5.96 3.95
N LYS A 200 -3.00 6.23 5.21
CA LYS A 200 -2.81 7.59 5.71
C LYS A 200 -1.60 8.29 5.05
N TYR A 201 -0.55 7.52 4.76
CA TYR A 201 0.68 7.98 4.12
C TYR A 201 0.91 7.21 2.82
N LYS A 202 1.66 7.80 1.90
CA LYS A 202 1.95 7.20 0.57
C LYS A 202 3.31 6.52 0.50
N GLY A 203 3.94 6.28 1.64
CA GLY A 203 5.25 5.67 1.77
C GLY A 203 5.99 6.19 2.98
N ARG A 204 7.18 5.63 3.23
CA ARG A 204 8.02 5.98 4.37
C ARG A 204 8.44 7.47 4.39
N ALA A 205 8.66 8.06 3.22
CA ALA A 205 9.07 9.46 3.12
C ALA A 205 8.00 10.45 3.62
N ASP A 206 6.72 10.09 3.50
CA ASP A 206 5.59 10.92 3.94
C ASP A 206 5.21 10.63 5.39
N ALA A 207 5.59 9.47 5.93
CA ALA A 207 5.24 9.03 7.27
C ALA A 207 6.23 9.55 8.33
N PRO A 208 5.75 9.81 9.57
CA PRO A 208 6.66 10.13 10.67
C PRO A 208 7.59 8.95 10.97
N ALA A 209 8.78 9.25 11.50
CA ALA A 209 9.72 8.22 11.91
C ALA A 209 9.11 7.28 12.96
N PRO A 210 9.40 5.97 12.89
CA PRO A 210 8.99 5.02 13.92
C PRO A 210 9.47 5.46 15.31
N LYS A 211 8.61 5.35 16.31
CA LYS A 211 8.96 5.76 17.68
C LYS A 211 10.03 4.84 18.25
N LYS A 212 11.20 5.37 18.53
CA LYS A 212 12.24 4.67 19.30
C LYS A 212 11.72 4.45 20.73
N GLY A 213 11.58 3.20 21.17
CA GLY A 213 11.22 2.87 22.56
C GLY A 213 9.95 2.06 22.75
N LEU A 214 9.04 1.96 21.75
CA LEU A 214 7.90 1.04 21.83
C LEU A 214 8.29 -0.42 21.52
N LEU A 215 9.46 -0.61 20.91
CA LEU A 215 9.92 -1.89 20.37
C LEU A 215 11.00 -2.54 21.26
N ALA A 216 11.61 -1.80 22.17
CA ALA A 216 12.54 -2.34 23.15
C ALA A 216 11.80 -2.54 24.47
N SER A 217 11.23 -3.72 24.69
CA SER A 217 11.07 -4.19 26.04
C SER A 217 12.46 -4.55 26.54
N GLU A 218 13.09 -3.67 27.30
CA GLU A 218 14.16 -4.14 28.18
C GLU A 218 13.56 -5.29 29.01
N PRO A 219 14.19 -6.45 29.08
CA PRO A 219 13.78 -7.47 30.03
C PRO A 219 13.90 -6.85 31.42
N GLU A 220 12.77 -6.73 32.12
CA GLU A 220 12.79 -6.33 33.54
C GLU A 220 13.76 -7.25 34.27
N GLY A 221 14.85 -6.67 34.73
CA GLY A 221 15.71 -7.28 35.74
C GLY A 221 16.78 -8.23 35.24
N THR A 222 17.76 -7.72 34.51
CA THR A 222 19.09 -8.30 34.60
C THR A 222 20.06 -7.15 34.93
N SER A 223 20.55 -7.15 36.16
CA SER A 223 21.68 -6.34 36.57
C SER A 223 22.82 -6.52 35.54
N ILE A 224 23.28 -5.38 34.98
CA ILE A 224 24.47 -5.31 34.11
C ILE A 224 25.55 -6.20 34.71
N SER A 225 25.89 -7.27 34.01
CA SER A 225 26.92 -8.17 34.48
C SER A 225 28.28 -7.49 34.32
N ILE A 226 29.20 -7.78 35.24
CA ILE A 226 30.58 -7.25 35.27
C ILE A 226 31.31 -7.45 33.92
N GLU A 227 30.83 -8.34 33.05
CA GLU A 227 31.39 -8.60 31.73
C GLU A 227 31.08 -7.53 30.69
N GLU A 228 29.88 -6.86 30.76
CA GLU A 228 29.51 -5.75 29.85
C GLU A 228 30.27 -4.45 30.17
N GLU A 229 30.51 -4.16 31.45
CA GLU A 229 31.37 -3.02 31.85
C GLU A 229 32.82 -3.24 31.36
N HIS A 230 33.29 -4.47 31.34
CA HIS A 230 34.64 -4.79 30.86
C HIS A 230 34.76 -4.65 29.33
N LEU A 231 33.75 -5.08 28.57
CA LEU A 231 33.67 -4.94 27.11
C LEU A 231 33.57 -3.46 26.67
N MET A 232 32.79 -2.65 27.37
CA MET A 232 32.69 -1.21 27.11
C MET A 232 33.98 -0.47 27.45
N SER A 233 34.69 -0.89 28.50
CA SER A 233 36.04 -0.38 28.84
C SER A 233 37.08 -0.71 27.77
N GLU A 234 37.11 -1.95 27.27
CA GLU A 234 38.03 -2.36 26.20
C GLU A 234 37.75 -1.63 24.87
N LEU A 235 36.48 -1.36 24.54
CA LEU A 235 36.10 -0.60 23.35
C LEU A 235 36.54 0.86 23.45
N SER A 236 36.31 1.50 24.59
CA SER A 236 36.72 2.92 24.81
C SER A 236 38.23 3.05 24.81
N ASP A 237 38.96 2.13 25.39
CA ASP A 237 40.42 2.09 25.36
C ASP A 237 40.98 1.84 23.96
N GLY A 238 40.33 0.97 23.17
CA GLY A 238 40.68 0.75 21.78
C GLY A 238 40.46 1.99 20.88
N ILE A 239 39.43 2.77 21.15
CA ILE A 239 39.13 4.04 20.45
C ILE A 239 40.18 5.10 20.86
N ARG A 240 40.46 5.27 22.15
CA ARG A 240 41.49 6.18 22.67
C ARG A 240 42.86 5.92 22.02
N GLN A 241 43.28 4.67 21.96
CA GLN A 241 44.56 4.28 21.37
C GLN A 241 44.65 4.64 19.89
N ARG A 242 43.56 4.45 19.12
CA ARG A 242 43.51 4.78 17.68
C ARG A 242 43.46 6.29 17.41
N LEU A 243 42.83 7.05 18.30
CA LEU A 243 42.73 8.53 18.19
C LEU A 243 43.94 9.23 18.79
N GLY A 244 44.83 8.53 19.52
CA GLY A 244 46.00 9.09 20.17
C GLY A 244 45.66 9.96 21.39
N ILE A 245 44.56 9.69 22.07
CA ILE A 245 44.07 10.41 23.26
C ILE A 245 44.82 9.86 24.51
N ALA A 246 45.27 10.77 25.38
CA ALA A 246 45.99 10.36 26.59
C ALA A 246 45.10 9.61 27.59
N ASP A 247 45.66 8.61 28.29
CA ASP A 247 44.94 7.77 29.27
C ASP A 247 44.32 8.51 30.46
N SER A 248 44.60 9.83 30.59
CA SER A 248 44.05 10.67 31.65
C SER A 248 42.64 11.26 31.33
N VAL A 249 42.13 11.07 30.11
CA VAL A 249 40.79 11.52 29.70
C VAL A 249 39.78 10.44 30.04
N VAL A 250 38.93 10.69 31.04
CA VAL A 250 37.99 9.72 31.61
C VAL A 250 36.55 9.96 31.12
N ASP A 251 36.30 11.04 30.35
CA ASP A 251 34.97 11.42 29.92
C ASP A 251 34.68 10.96 28.48
N ASP A 252 33.65 10.13 28.32
CA ASP A 252 33.17 9.66 27.00
C ASP A 252 32.76 10.78 26.06
N ALA A 253 32.34 11.93 26.60
CA ALA A 253 32.01 13.11 25.80
C ALA A 253 33.24 13.73 25.14
N GLU A 254 34.41 13.71 25.78
CA GLU A 254 35.66 14.17 25.18
C GLU A 254 36.21 13.24 24.11
N ILE A 255 35.96 11.93 24.26
CA ILE A 255 36.32 10.91 23.25
C ILE A 255 35.45 11.09 21.99
N LEU A 256 34.15 11.32 22.16
CA LEU A 256 33.22 11.61 21.06
C LEU A 256 33.55 12.92 20.34
N ALA A 257 33.89 13.97 21.08
CA ALA A 257 34.30 15.24 20.49
C ALA A 257 35.58 15.13 19.66
N ALA A 258 36.56 14.35 20.11
CA ALA A 258 37.81 14.09 19.36
C ALA A 258 37.55 13.22 18.11
N LEU A 259 36.58 12.31 18.16
CA LEU A 259 36.12 11.52 17.00
C LEU A 259 35.44 12.42 15.97
N ASP A 260 34.54 13.30 16.40
CA ASP A 260 33.82 14.23 15.53
C ASP A 260 34.77 15.23 14.85
N GLU A 261 35.80 15.73 15.57
CA GLU A 261 36.82 16.61 15.00
C GLU A 261 37.66 15.90 13.92
N ARG A 262 37.96 14.62 14.13
CA ARG A 262 38.72 13.80 13.17
C ARG A 262 37.90 13.51 11.91
N LEU A 263 36.62 13.16 12.07
CA LEU A 263 35.68 12.90 10.97
C LEU A 263 35.40 14.18 10.18
N ALA A 264 35.27 15.33 10.83
CA ALA A 264 35.12 16.63 10.17
C ALA A 264 36.38 17.02 9.37
N GLY A 265 37.58 16.66 9.87
CA GLY A 265 38.85 16.88 9.16
C GLY A 265 39.00 16.01 7.91
N GLU A 266 38.50 14.79 7.91
CA GLU A 266 38.52 13.89 6.74
C GLU A 266 37.46 14.27 5.70
N GLN A 267 36.30 14.77 6.10
CA GLN A 267 35.25 15.27 5.19
C GLN A 267 35.68 16.54 4.42
N ALA A 268 36.55 17.34 4.98
CA ALA A 268 37.06 18.55 4.31
C ALA A 268 38.04 18.26 3.16
N SER A 269 38.57 17.04 3.05
CA SER A 269 39.56 16.65 2.03
C SER A 269 39.05 15.68 0.95
N SER A 270 37.86 15.12 1.09
CA SER A 270 37.28 14.22 0.09
C SER A 270 36.30 14.98 -0.83
N LYS A 271 36.72 15.24 -2.07
CA LYS A 271 35.75 15.58 -3.12
C LYS A 271 34.80 14.39 -3.27
N PRO A 272 33.48 14.61 -3.28
CA PRO A 272 32.52 13.52 -3.47
C PRO A 272 32.82 12.81 -4.79
N VAL A 273 33.13 11.53 -4.72
CA VAL A 273 33.26 10.66 -5.92
C VAL A 273 31.86 10.39 -6.40
N ILE A 274 31.48 11.06 -7.48
CA ILE A 274 30.18 10.84 -8.15
C ILE A 274 30.33 9.56 -8.99
N PRO A 275 29.53 8.51 -8.75
CA PRO A 275 29.55 7.30 -9.57
C PRO A 275 29.23 7.62 -11.04
N GLU A 276 29.79 6.82 -11.95
CA GLU A 276 29.58 7.00 -13.40
C GLU A 276 28.09 6.82 -13.72
N GLY A 277 27.47 7.87 -14.30
CA GLY A 277 26.02 7.92 -14.60
C GLY A 277 25.18 8.78 -13.66
N MET A 278 25.74 9.27 -12.53
CA MET A 278 25.06 10.21 -11.65
C MET A 278 25.53 11.65 -11.91
N ARG A 279 24.62 12.61 -11.72
CA ARG A 279 24.92 14.05 -11.76
C ARG A 279 24.40 14.71 -10.50
N LEU A 280 25.20 15.56 -9.89
CA LEU A 280 24.74 16.46 -8.82
C LEU A 280 23.78 17.47 -9.46
N VAL A 281 22.58 17.57 -8.89
CA VAL A 281 21.58 18.58 -9.25
C VAL A 281 21.46 19.52 -8.06
N GLU A 282 21.50 20.81 -8.29
CA GLU A 282 21.27 21.80 -7.23
C GLU A 282 19.84 21.66 -6.68
N ASP A 283 19.67 21.82 -5.37
CA ASP A 283 18.37 21.67 -4.68
C ASP A 283 17.27 22.52 -5.33
N GLY A 284 17.58 23.73 -5.77
CA GLY A 284 16.63 24.60 -6.47
C GLY A 284 16.15 24.04 -7.82
N VAL A 285 16.99 23.31 -8.55
CA VAL A 285 16.61 22.64 -9.80
C VAL A 285 15.76 21.42 -9.53
N LEU A 286 16.08 20.67 -8.47
CA LEU A 286 15.29 19.52 -8.04
C LEU A 286 13.88 19.92 -7.60
N ASP A 287 13.76 21.00 -6.84
CA ASP A 287 12.47 21.55 -6.42
C ASP A 287 11.65 22.07 -7.60
N GLN A 288 12.31 22.73 -8.58
CA GLN A 288 11.65 23.14 -9.81
C GLN A 288 11.12 21.93 -10.60
N MET A 289 11.92 20.87 -10.74
CA MET A 289 11.49 19.63 -11.41
C MET A 289 10.31 18.96 -10.70
N ARG A 290 10.30 18.94 -9.37
CA ARG A 290 9.18 18.44 -8.56
C ARG A 290 7.92 19.26 -8.77
N ALA A 291 8.04 20.59 -8.78
CA ALA A 291 6.91 21.50 -9.02
C ALA A 291 6.33 21.32 -10.43
N ASP A 292 7.18 21.17 -11.44
CA ASP A 292 6.76 20.98 -12.83
C ASP A 292 6.14 19.59 -13.03
N ALA A 293 6.64 18.55 -12.37
CA ALA A 293 6.03 17.23 -12.34
C ALA A 293 4.65 17.24 -11.65
N ALA A 294 4.48 18.02 -10.59
CA ALA A 294 3.19 18.21 -9.93
C ALA A 294 2.15 18.87 -10.85
N LYS A 295 2.55 19.97 -11.54
CA LYS A 295 1.70 20.63 -12.55
C LYS A 295 1.37 19.69 -13.72
N GLY A 296 2.31 18.87 -14.14
CA GLY A 296 2.10 17.87 -15.19
C GLY A 296 1.02 16.85 -14.79
N ARG A 297 1.06 16.34 -13.56
CA ARG A 297 0.03 15.41 -13.04
C ARG A 297 -1.34 16.07 -12.95
N GLU A 298 -1.41 17.32 -12.48
CA GLU A 298 -2.66 18.08 -12.41
C GLU A 298 -3.25 18.32 -13.81
N ALA A 299 -2.43 18.75 -14.76
CA ALA A 299 -2.85 18.93 -16.14
C ALA A 299 -3.36 17.63 -16.78
N PHE A 300 -2.69 16.51 -16.52
CA PHE A 300 -3.12 15.20 -16.98
C PHE A 300 -4.46 14.78 -16.38
N ALA A 301 -4.66 14.99 -15.07
CA ALA A 301 -5.91 14.68 -14.39
C ALA A 301 -7.10 15.51 -14.97
N ILE A 302 -6.86 16.79 -15.27
CA ILE A 302 -7.87 17.67 -15.91
C ILE A 302 -8.20 17.16 -17.33
N MET A 303 -7.19 16.77 -18.09
CA MET A 303 -7.39 16.22 -19.45
C MET A 303 -8.20 14.92 -19.42
N GLU A 304 -7.89 14.01 -18.53
CA GLU A 304 -8.62 12.75 -18.36
C GLU A 304 -10.07 12.99 -17.92
N ALA A 305 -10.28 13.88 -16.94
CA ALA A 305 -11.64 14.26 -16.53
C ALA A 305 -12.45 14.79 -17.70
N LYS A 306 -11.87 15.70 -18.49
CA LYS A 306 -12.52 16.27 -19.68
C LYS A 306 -12.81 15.19 -20.73
N ARG A 307 -11.88 14.28 -20.99
CA ARG A 307 -12.06 13.17 -21.93
C ARG A 307 -13.26 12.30 -21.53
N ARG A 308 -13.37 11.97 -20.24
CA ARG A 308 -14.51 11.18 -19.73
C ARG A 308 -15.82 11.95 -19.81
N ASP A 309 -15.82 13.26 -19.57
CA ASP A 309 -16.99 14.10 -19.75
C ASP A 309 -17.47 14.14 -21.21
N GLU A 310 -16.53 14.18 -22.17
CA GLU A 310 -16.83 14.13 -23.60
C GLU A 310 -17.42 12.78 -24.02
N ILE A 311 -16.92 11.65 -23.47
CA ILE A 311 -17.48 10.32 -23.71
C ILE A 311 -18.94 10.25 -23.28
N VAL A 312 -19.25 10.72 -22.07
CA VAL A 312 -20.62 10.71 -21.54
C VAL A 312 -21.51 11.66 -22.33
N ALA A 313 -21.02 12.86 -22.67
CA ALA A 313 -21.76 13.81 -23.49
C ALA A 313 -22.10 13.25 -24.87
N LYS A 314 -21.15 12.54 -25.49
CA LYS A 314 -21.34 11.84 -26.76
C LYS A 314 -22.42 10.75 -26.64
N ALA A 315 -22.38 9.93 -25.60
CA ALA A 315 -23.37 8.89 -25.36
C ALA A 315 -24.80 9.45 -25.15
N VAL A 316 -24.92 10.60 -24.51
CA VAL A 316 -26.21 11.34 -24.41
C VAL A 316 -26.64 11.85 -25.79
N ALA A 317 -25.76 12.50 -26.54
CA ALA A 317 -26.05 13.04 -27.86
C ALA A 317 -26.45 11.96 -28.88
N GLU A 318 -25.86 10.76 -28.76
CA GLU A 318 -26.21 9.59 -29.58
C GLU A 318 -27.51 8.89 -29.10
N GLY A 319 -28.17 9.38 -28.04
CA GLY A 319 -29.36 8.78 -27.49
C GLY A 319 -29.15 7.37 -26.94
N ARG A 320 -27.95 7.07 -26.49
CA ARG A 320 -27.61 5.79 -25.83
C ARG A 320 -27.97 5.78 -24.35
N ILE A 321 -27.83 6.93 -23.69
CA ILE A 321 -28.13 7.12 -22.27
C ILE A 321 -29.02 8.37 -22.09
N THR A 322 -29.77 8.40 -20.98
CA THR A 322 -30.62 9.57 -20.66
C THR A 322 -29.76 10.70 -20.09
N PRO A 323 -30.14 11.97 -20.27
CA PRO A 323 -29.51 13.11 -19.59
C PRO A 323 -29.45 12.93 -18.06
N ALA A 324 -30.44 12.32 -17.44
CA ALA A 324 -30.51 12.03 -16.02
C ALA A 324 -29.46 10.98 -15.55
N SER A 325 -28.98 10.13 -16.46
CA SER A 325 -27.98 9.12 -16.18
C SER A 325 -26.55 9.62 -16.32
N LYS A 326 -26.36 10.87 -16.76
CA LYS A 326 -25.05 11.46 -17.07
C LYS A 326 -24.08 11.38 -15.90
N GLU A 327 -24.47 11.84 -14.72
CA GLU A 327 -23.61 11.86 -13.52
C GLU A 327 -23.25 10.45 -13.06
N ARG A 328 -24.20 9.53 -13.12
CA ARG A 328 -23.97 8.13 -12.76
C ARG A 328 -22.97 7.45 -13.71
N MET A 329 -23.10 7.65 -15.01
CA MET A 329 -22.17 7.08 -16.00
C MET A 329 -20.79 7.71 -15.87
N ARG A 330 -20.72 9.01 -15.51
CA ARG A 330 -19.45 9.68 -15.25
C ARG A 330 -18.73 9.07 -14.04
N ALA A 331 -19.45 8.82 -12.95
CA ALA A 331 -18.89 8.17 -11.77
C ALA A 331 -18.44 6.72 -12.03
N LEU A 332 -19.16 5.99 -12.89
CA LEU A 332 -18.73 4.64 -13.30
C LEU A 332 -17.45 4.68 -14.15
N LEU A 333 -17.31 5.67 -15.06
CA LEU A 333 -16.06 5.86 -15.82
C LEU A 333 -14.87 6.22 -14.92
N ASP A 334 -15.12 6.86 -13.78
CA ASP A 334 -14.07 7.15 -12.81
C ASP A 334 -13.61 5.90 -12.02
N SER A 335 -14.52 4.96 -11.82
CA SER A 335 -14.25 3.73 -11.06
C SER A 335 -13.76 2.56 -11.94
N ASP A 336 -14.32 2.42 -13.15
CA ASP A 336 -13.97 1.36 -14.11
C ASP A 336 -14.26 1.85 -15.52
N GLU A 337 -13.25 2.38 -16.16
CA GLU A 337 -13.37 3.00 -17.47
C GLU A 337 -13.64 1.97 -18.56
N GLU A 338 -12.91 0.84 -18.55
CA GLU A 338 -12.98 -0.16 -19.61
C GLU A 338 -14.36 -0.83 -19.67
N SER A 339 -14.84 -1.31 -18.53
CA SER A 339 -16.18 -1.94 -18.45
C SER A 339 -17.30 -0.95 -18.75
N THR A 340 -17.14 0.30 -18.34
CA THR A 340 -18.16 1.35 -18.59
C THR A 340 -18.19 1.77 -20.07
N LEU A 341 -17.04 1.86 -20.73
CA LEU A 341 -16.97 2.08 -22.18
C LEU A 341 -17.64 0.95 -22.94
N ALA A 342 -17.31 -0.29 -22.62
CA ALA A 342 -17.94 -1.46 -23.23
C ALA A 342 -19.46 -1.47 -23.02
N LEU A 343 -19.94 -1.09 -21.83
CA LEU A 343 -21.35 -0.92 -21.53
C LEU A 343 -21.99 0.15 -22.43
N ILE A 344 -21.43 1.35 -22.50
CA ILE A 344 -21.93 2.45 -23.31
C ILE A 344 -21.98 2.07 -24.80
N GLU A 345 -20.96 1.41 -25.30
CA GLU A 345 -20.90 0.94 -26.69
C GLU A 345 -21.93 -0.14 -27.00
N SER A 346 -22.26 -1.00 -26.05
CA SER A 346 -23.29 -2.03 -26.19
C SER A 346 -24.70 -1.50 -26.29
N LEU A 347 -24.95 -0.26 -25.80
CA LEU A 347 -26.26 0.39 -25.87
C LEU A 347 -26.58 0.82 -27.30
N VAL A 348 -27.80 0.53 -27.75
CA VAL A 348 -28.25 0.88 -29.11
C VAL A 348 -28.47 2.39 -29.23
N PRO A 349 -27.91 3.06 -30.26
CA PRO A 349 -28.12 4.49 -30.46
C PRO A 349 -29.61 4.84 -30.73
N ASN A 350 -30.00 6.05 -30.42
CA ASN A 350 -31.36 6.59 -30.64
C ASN A 350 -32.49 5.82 -29.92
N THR A 351 -32.17 5.13 -28.84
CA THR A 351 -33.15 4.46 -27.98
C THR A 351 -33.78 5.41 -26.96
N VAL A 352 -33.12 6.55 -26.69
CA VAL A 352 -33.56 7.57 -25.75
C VAL A 352 -33.80 8.86 -26.52
N PRO A 353 -34.99 9.52 -26.40
CA PRO A 353 -35.24 10.84 -26.98
C PRO A 353 -34.23 11.85 -26.39
N VAL A 354 -33.42 12.49 -27.23
CA VAL A 354 -32.46 13.53 -26.83
C VAL A 354 -32.98 14.93 -26.93
N ASP A 355 -34.05 15.13 -27.72
CA ASP A 355 -34.78 16.40 -27.79
C ASP A 355 -35.91 16.37 -26.76
N GLU A 356 -36.08 17.47 -26.04
CA GLU A 356 -37.32 17.67 -25.28
C GLU A 356 -38.49 17.62 -26.31
N VAL A 357 -39.18 16.50 -26.31
CA VAL A 357 -40.50 16.46 -26.90
C VAL A 357 -41.34 17.41 -26.05
N GLY A 358 -41.49 18.65 -26.48
CA GLY A 358 -42.35 19.57 -25.82
C GLY A 358 -43.69 18.88 -25.64
N ILE A 359 -44.18 18.79 -24.43
CA ILE A 359 -45.53 18.44 -24.12
C ILE A 359 -46.30 19.55 -24.84
N GLY A 360 -46.84 19.24 -26.04
CA GLY A 360 -47.77 20.14 -26.70
C GLY A 360 -48.82 20.44 -25.64
N GLU A 361 -49.16 21.72 -25.45
CA GLU A 361 -50.23 22.11 -24.55
C GLU A 361 -51.39 21.14 -24.78
N GLU A 362 -51.59 20.23 -23.82
CA GLU A 362 -52.83 19.49 -23.73
C GLU A 362 -53.91 20.58 -23.60
N SER A 363 -54.53 20.90 -24.73
CA SER A 363 -55.74 21.66 -24.68
C SER A 363 -56.66 20.86 -23.78
N GLU A 364 -56.94 21.39 -22.58
CA GLU A 364 -57.91 20.79 -21.68
C GLU A 364 -59.16 20.37 -22.49
N PRO A 365 -59.60 19.13 -22.34
CA PRO A 365 -60.73 18.65 -23.12
C PRO A 365 -61.89 19.58 -22.83
N LYS A 366 -62.30 20.34 -23.88
CA LYS A 366 -63.40 21.34 -23.79
C LYS A 366 -64.54 20.71 -23.06
N SER A 367 -65.03 21.36 -22.01
CA SER A 367 -66.18 20.88 -21.23
C SER A 367 -67.41 20.70 -22.11
N ALA A 368 -68.35 19.88 -21.71
CA ALA A 368 -69.58 19.69 -22.43
C ALA A 368 -70.36 21.06 -22.62
N ALA A 369 -70.19 22.01 -21.68
CA ALA A 369 -70.73 23.35 -21.72
C ALA A 369 -70.02 24.20 -22.78
N ASP A 370 -68.71 24.10 -22.93
CA ASP A 370 -67.93 24.82 -23.95
C ASP A 370 -68.27 24.30 -25.37
N LYS A 371 -68.40 22.98 -25.50
CA LYS A 371 -68.84 22.37 -26.77
C LYS A 371 -70.28 22.80 -27.15
N ALA A 372 -71.20 22.88 -26.20
CA ALA A 372 -72.59 23.37 -26.44
C ALA A 372 -72.60 24.87 -26.79
N TYR A 373 -71.76 25.68 -26.14
CA TYR A 373 -71.62 27.10 -26.42
C TYR A 373 -71.08 27.34 -27.84
N GLU A 374 -70.00 26.65 -28.22
CA GLU A 374 -69.45 26.79 -29.58
C GLU A 374 -70.37 26.31 -30.68
N ALA A 375 -71.14 25.26 -30.42
CA ALA A 375 -72.18 24.80 -31.38
C ALA A 375 -73.32 25.79 -31.58
N ALA A 376 -73.65 26.59 -30.54
CA ALA A 376 -74.72 27.55 -30.57
C ALA A 376 -74.28 28.95 -31.05
N TRP A 377 -73.04 29.35 -30.74
CA TRP A 377 -72.60 30.76 -30.85
C TRP A 377 -71.26 30.97 -31.56
N GLY A 378 -70.63 29.93 -32.01
CA GLY A 378 -69.27 29.97 -32.60
C GLY A 378 -68.14 30.07 -31.57
N PRO A 379 -66.85 29.98 -32.00
CA PRO A 379 -65.71 30.00 -31.10
C PRO A 379 -65.64 31.33 -30.33
N ARG A 380 -65.35 31.25 -29.01
CA ARG A 380 -65.08 32.44 -28.18
C ARG A 380 -63.84 33.15 -28.70
N ALA A 381 -63.89 34.44 -28.90
CA ALA A 381 -62.75 35.26 -29.22
C ALA A 381 -61.76 35.23 -28.07
N GLU A 382 -60.48 34.83 -28.33
CA GLU A 382 -59.41 34.93 -27.37
C GLU A 382 -59.26 36.39 -26.93
N LYS A 383 -59.29 36.59 -25.61
CA LYS A 383 -58.90 37.89 -25.04
C LYS A 383 -57.38 37.90 -25.03
N GLU A 384 -56.78 38.72 -25.89
CA GLU A 384 -55.38 39.14 -25.74
C GLU A 384 -55.22 39.75 -24.33
N ALA A 385 -54.21 39.15 -23.56
CA ALA A 385 -53.71 39.68 -22.32
C ALA A 385 -52.20 39.94 -22.46
#